data_3df2fc75734ebff36a01d53aacda6f41
#
_entry.id   3df2fc75734ebff36a01d53aacda6f41
#
_cell.length_a   1.000
_cell.length_b   1.000
_cell.length_c   1.000
_cell.angle_alpha   90.00
_cell.angle_beta   90.00
_cell.angle_gamma   90.00
#
_symmetry.space_group_name_H-M   'P 1'
#
loop_
_entity.id
_entity.type
_entity.pdbx_description
1 polymer ?
#
loop_
_entity_poly.entity_id
_entity_poly.type
_entity_poly.pdbx_seq_one_letter_code
_entity_poly.pdbx_strand_id
1 'polypeptide(L)'
;VSSPRVVTADQIKALIEQGTELPYQVATSSGATSIAFRKANLKLEVTPQITPEGNIILTLDVNKDTVGQSTSAGFAINTKHIQTQVLVENGGTVVIGGIFELTESENETKVPFLGDLPGVGNLFKAKARLSNKQEMLVFITPKMIADKAVVR
;
A
#
# COMPACT_ATOMS: atom_id res chain seq x y z
N VAL A 1 -8.82 5.59 -1.83
CA VAL A 1 -9.02 5.11 -0.47
C VAL A 1 -9.55 3.68 -0.50
N SER A 2 -8.90 2.81 0.24
CA SER A 2 -9.31 1.41 0.35
C SER A 2 -9.79 1.13 1.76
N SER A 3 -10.92 0.45 1.86
CA SER A 3 -11.56 0.19 3.15
C SER A 3 -11.96 -1.29 3.25
N PRO A 4 -10.98 -2.20 3.47
CA PRO A 4 -11.33 -3.61 3.65
C PRO A 4 -12.02 -3.82 5.00
N ARG A 5 -12.99 -4.70 5.03
CA ARG A 5 -13.75 -5.00 6.23
C ARG A 5 -13.89 -6.50 6.38
N VAL A 6 -13.75 -6.95 7.61
CA VAL A 6 -13.84 -8.39 7.91
C VAL A 6 -14.46 -8.57 9.28
N VAL A 7 -15.19 -9.66 9.44
CA VAL A 7 -15.81 -10.04 10.71
C VAL A 7 -15.18 -11.34 11.18
N THR A 8 -14.82 -11.39 12.44
CA THR A 8 -14.24 -12.59 13.02
C THR A 8 -14.64 -12.73 14.49
N ALA A 9 -14.46 -13.92 15.03
CA ALA A 9 -14.70 -14.18 16.45
C ALA A 9 -13.47 -13.80 17.28
N ASP A 10 -13.66 -13.72 18.61
CA ASP A 10 -12.58 -13.43 19.54
C ASP A 10 -11.48 -14.49 19.42
N GLN A 11 -10.23 -14.02 19.32
CA GLN A 11 -9.02 -14.84 19.18
C GLN A 11 -8.96 -15.68 17.90
N ILE A 12 -9.80 -15.37 16.93
CA ILE A 12 -9.79 -16.06 15.64
C ILE A 12 -9.21 -15.14 14.57
N LYS A 13 -8.20 -15.63 13.88
CA LYS A 13 -7.56 -14.89 12.81
C LYS A 13 -8.47 -14.81 11.60
N ALA A 14 -8.63 -13.62 11.06
CA ALA A 14 -9.38 -13.39 9.84
C ALA A 14 -8.49 -12.78 8.78
N LEU A 15 -8.79 -13.10 7.54
CA LEU A 15 -8.03 -12.62 6.39
C LEU A 15 -9.01 -12.14 5.33
N ILE A 16 -8.77 -10.94 4.81
CA ILE A 16 -9.44 -10.46 3.61
C ILE A 16 -8.39 -9.97 2.63
N GLU A 17 -8.57 -10.29 1.36
CA GLU A 17 -7.59 -10.05 0.33
C GLU A 17 -8.32 -9.69 -0.95
N GLN A 18 -7.84 -8.66 -1.63
CA GLN A 18 -8.40 -8.18 -2.88
C GLN A 18 -7.28 -7.69 -3.77
N GLY A 19 -7.31 -8.05 -5.04
CA GLY A 19 -6.24 -7.61 -5.91
C GLY A 19 -6.38 -8.09 -7.34
N THR A 20 -5.28 -7.94 -8.07
CA THR A 20 -5.17 -8.24 -9.47
C THR A 20 -3.99 -9.17 -9.70
N GLU A 21 -4.13 -10.12 -10.59
CA GLU A 21 -3.03 -10.97 -11.02
C GLU A 21 -2.42 -10.42 -12.30
N LEU A 22 -1.09 -10.35 -12.32
CA LEU A 22 -0.35 -9.81 -13.45
C LEU A 22 0.42 -10.95 -14.14
N PRO A 23 0.26 -11.10 -15.47
CA PRO A 23 1.02 -12.11 -16.19
C PRO A 23 2.48 -11.68 -16.40
N TYR A 24 3.37 -12.64 -16.37
CA TYR A 24 4.76 -12.42 -16.73
C TYR A 24 5.31 -13.66 -17.45
N GLN A 25 6.31 -13.46 -18.27
CA GLN A 25 6.90 -14.53 -19.04
C GLN A 25 8.01 -15.22 -18.29
N VAL A 26 8.00 -16.54 -18.30
CA VAL A 26 9.03 -17.38 -17.67
C VAL A 26 9.63 -18.27 -18.75
N ALA A 27 10.96 -18.30 -18.85
CA ALA A 27 11.65 -19.21 -19.73
C ALA A 27 11.61 -20.63 -19.16
N THR A 28 11.25 -21.60 -20.00
CA THR A 28 11.27 -23.01 -19.60
C THR A 28 12.57 -23.67 -20.05
N SER A 29 12.89 -24.83 -19.49
CA SER A 29 14.10 -25.57 -19.82
C SER A 29 14.12 -26.06 -21.27
N SER A 30 12.99 -26.10 -21.94
CA SER A 30 12.89 -26.51 -23.35
C SER A 30 13.00 -25.34 -24.34
N GLY A 31 13.31 -24.14 -23.85
CA GLY A 31 13.41 -22.96 -24.70
C GLY A 31 12.09 -22.28 -25.03
N ALA A 32 10.96 -22.86 -24.61
CA ALA A 32 9.67 -22.24 -24.77
C ALA A 32 9.43 -21.23 -23.66
N THR A 33 8.54 -20.25 -23.90
CA THR A 33 8.12 -19.33 -22.85
C THR A 33 6.75 -19.73 -22.34
N SER A 34 6.58 -19.70 -21.04
CA SER A 34 5.28 -19.91 -20.41
C SER A 34 4.88 -18.65 -19.64
N ILE A 35 3.60 -18.55 -19.33
CA ILE A 35 3.08 -17.39 -18.61
C ILE A 35 2.80 -17.80 -17.18
N ALA A 36 3.40 -17.08 -16.24
CA ALA A 36 3.09 -17.19 -14.82
C ALA A 36 2.39 -15.91 -14.37
N PHE A 37 1.79 -15.96 -13.19
CA PHE A 37 1.05 -14.81 -12.66
C PHE A 37 1.62 -14.39 -11.34
N ARG A 38 1.64 -13.08 -11.11
CA ARG A 38 2.05 -12.48 -9.85
C ARG A 38 0.91 -11.62 -9.32
N LYS A 39 0.64 -11.72 -8.04
CA LYS A 39 -0.46 -11.00 -7.43
C LYS A 39 0.00 -9.63 -6.93
N ALA A 40 -0.79 -8.61 -7.25
CA ALA A 40 -0.71 -7.30 -6.62
C ALA A 40 -2.00 -7.11 -5.84
N ASN A 41 -1.94 -7.16 -4.52
CA ASN A 41 -3.16 -7.20 -3.72
C ASN A 41 -3.09 -6.30 -2.49
N LEU A 42 -4.28 -6.02 -1.97
CA LEU A 42 -4.47 -5.46 -0.65
C LEU A 42 -4.89 -6.61 0.27
N LYS A 43 -4.10 -6.85 1.31
CA LYS A 43 -4.31 -7.97 2.22
C LYS A 43 -4.37 -7.44 3.64
N LEU A 44 -5.39 -7.85 4.37
CA LEU A 44 -5.57 -7.52 5.78
C LEU A 44 -5.74 -8.80 6.57
N GLU A 45 -4.83 -9.06 7.49
CA GLU A 45 -4.97 -10.11 8.48
C GLU A 45 -5.14 -9.47 9.84
N VAL A 46 -6.12 -9.93 10.60
CA VAL A 46 -6.40 -9.39 11.92
C VAL A 46 -6.78 -10.52 12.87
N THR A 47 -6.22 -10.47 14.07
CA THR A 47 -6.59 -11.37 15.16
C THR A 47 -7.01 -10.52 16.35
N PRO A 48 -8.28 -10.47 16.68
CA PRO A 48 -8.76 -9.70 17.82
C PRO A 48 -8.68 -10.48 19.12
N GLN A 49 -8.46 -9.77 20.22
CA GLN A 49 -8.56 -10.33 21.55
C GLN A 49 -9.32 -9.33 22.42
N ILE A 50 -10.45 -9.74 22.93
CA ILE A 50 -11.29 -8.87 23.75
C ILE A 50 -10.88 -8.99 25.21
N THR A 51 -10.57 -7.85 25.82
CA THR A 51 -10.19 -7.82 27.24
C THR A 51 -11.44 -7.76 28.11
N PRO A 52 -11.32 -8.16 29.41
CA PRO A 52 -12.47 -8.05 30.32
C PRO A 52 -12.98 -6.63 30.51
N GLU A 53 -12.13 -5.63 30.29
CA GLU A 53 -12.52 -4.23 30.42
C GLU A 53 -13.30 -3.71 29.21
N GLY A 54 -13.47 -4.52 28.16
CA GLY A 54 -14.17 -4.10 26.97
C GLY A 54 -13.30 -3.50 25.89
N ASN A 55 -11.99 -3.50 26.07
CA ASN A 55 -11.05 -3.08 25.05
C ASN A 55 -10.71 -4.24 24.12
N ILE A 56 -10.18 -3.91 22.96
CA ILE A 56 -9.84 -4.91 21.96
C ILE A 56 -8.36 -4.80 21.60
N ILE A 57 -7.63 -5.89 21.79
CA ILE A 57 -6.25 -5.98 21.34
C ILE A 57 -6.28 -6.57 19.93
N LEU A 58 -5.75 -5.82 18.96
CA LEU A 58 -5.73 -6.24 17.58
C LEU A 58 -4.30 -6.53 17.15
N THR A 59 -4.07 -7.75 16.69
CA THR A 59 -2.83 -8.10 16.00
C THR A 59 -3.09 -7.96 14.51
N LEU A 60 -2.37 -7.05 13.87
CA LEU A 60 -2.65 -6.62 12.52
C LEU A 60 -1.47 -6.88 11.61
N ASP A 61 -1.77 -7.31 10.40
CA ASP A 61 -0.81 -7.45 9.33
C ASP A 61 -1.49 -6.93 8.06
N VAL A 62 -1.01 -5.79 7.55
CA VAL A 62 -1.58 -5.13 6.39
C VAL A 62 -0.54 -5.07 5.30
N ASN A 63 -0.87 -5.62 4.15
CA ASN A 63 -0.05 -5.52 2.95
C ASN A 63 -0.84 -4.81 1.86
N LYS A 64 -0.20 -3.86 1.21
CA LYS A 64 -0.78 -3.20 0.05
C LYS A 64 0.23 -3.24 -1.08
N ASP A 65 -0.11 -3.96 -2.14
CA ASP A 65 0.71 -4.07 -3.33
C ASP A 65 0.05 -3.29 -4.45
N THR A 66 0.84 -2.54 -5.19
CA THR A 66 0.37 -1.82 -6.37
C THR A 66 1.25 -2.14 -7.55
N VAL A 67 0.66 -2.05 -8.74
CA VAL A 67 1.39 -2.29 -9.99
C VAL A 67 2.31 -1.10 -10.25
N GLY A 68 3.59 -1.39 -10.41
CA GLY A 68 4.58 -0.37 -10.76
C GLY A 68 4.86 -0.32 -12.24
N GLN A 69 6.08 0.07 -12.57
CA GLN A 69 6.47 0.24 -13.96
C GLN A 69 6.60 -1.09 -14.69
N SER A 70 6.27 -1.08 -15.97
CA SER A 70 6.47 -2.22 -16.84
C SER A 70 7.97 -2.39 -17.14
N THR A 71 8.46 -3.62 -17.01
CA THR A 71 9.83 -3.98 -17.35
C THR A 71 9.83 -5.03 -18.44
N SER A 72 11.02 -5.32 -19.01
CA SER A 72 11.15 -6.34 -20.04
C SER A 72 10.79 -7.74 -19.54
N ALA A 73 10.86 -7.98 -18.24
CA ALA A 73 10.54 -9.26 -17.62
C ALA A 73 9.13 -9.30 -17.01
N GLY A 74 8.37 -8.20 -17.06
CA GLY A 74 7.04 -8.10 -16.48
C GLY A 74 6.84 -6.76 -15.79
N PHE A 75 5.91 -6.72 -14.84
CA PHE A 75 5.62 -5.50 -14.09
C PHE A 75 6.31 -5.53 -12.74
N ALA A 76 6.87 -4.39 -12.34
CA ALA A 76 7.33 -4.22 -10.97
C ALA A 76 6.11 -4.09 -10.05
N ILE A 77 6.25 -4.56 -8.81
CA ILE A 77 5.20 -4.45 -7.82
C ILE A 77 5.74 -3.65 -6.65
N ASN A 78 5.04 -2.56 -6.33
CA ASN A 78 5.35 -1.75 -5.17
C ASN A 78 4.59 -2.31 -3.98
N THR A 79 5.30 -2.62 -2.90
CA THR A 79 4.70 -3.22 -1.71
C THR A 79 4.82 -2.28 -0.53
N LYS A 80 3.78 -2.24 0.28
CA LYS A 80 3.77 -1.54 1.56
C LYS A 80 3.23 -2.49 2.61
N HIS A 81 3.95 -2.65 3.70
CA HIS A 81 3.62 -3.65 4.71
C HIS A 81 3.71 -3.04 6.10
N ILE A 82 2.67 -3.23 6.89
CA ILE A 82 2.61 -2.82 8.28
C ILE A 82 2.18 -4.01 9.10
N GLN A 83 2.96 -4.33 10.14
CA GLN A 83 2.64 -5.38 11.08
C GLN A 83 2.76 -4.81 12.48
N THR A 84 1.67 -4.87 13.25
CA THR A 84 1.65 -4.26 14.57
C THR A 84 0.56 -4.87 15.43
N GLN A 85 0.61 -4.51 16.71
CA GLN A 85 -0.39 -4.91 17.68
C GLN A 85 -0.82 -3.65 18.45
N VAL A 86 -2.12 -3.41 18.50
CA VAL A 86 -2.65 -2.19 19.13
C VAL A 86 -3.78 -2.52 20.07
N LEU A 87 -3.95 -1.68 21.09
CA LEU A 87 -5.08 -1.74 22.02
C LEU A 87 -6.03 -0.61 21.66
N VAL A 88 -7.27 -0.94 21.37
CA VAL A 88 -8.27 0.02 20.91
C VAL A 88 -9.56 -0.17 21.69
N GLU A 89 -10.22 0.92 22.00
CA GLU A 89 -11.55 0.86 22.59
C GLU A 89 -12.57 0.42 21.53
N ASN A 90 -13.63 -0.21 21.99
CA ASN A 90 -14.71 -0.64 21.09
C ASN A 90 -15.33 0.57 20.38
N GLY A 91 -15.32 0.54 19.06
CA GLY A 91 -15.83 1.65 18.27
C GLY A 91 -14.86 2.80 18.07
N GLY A 92 -13.72 2.78 18.75
CA GLY A 92 -12.70 3.81 18.57
C GLY A 92 -11.87 3.60 17.32
N THR A 93 -11.32 4.69 16.79
CA THR A 93 -10.43 4.63 15.64
C THR A 93 -9.03 5.03 16.07
N VAL A 94 -8.05 4.24 15.67
CA VAL A 94 -6.65 4.52 15.97
C VAL A 94 -5.83 4.52 14.69
N VAL A 95 -4.83 5.40 14.63
CA VAL A 95 -3.85 5.39 13.56
C VAL A 95 -2.75 4.40 13.94
N ILE A 96 -2.63 3.32 13.20
CA ILE A 96 -1.65 2.29 13.52
C ILE A 96 -0.30 2.56 12.87
N GLY A 97 -0.27 3.42 11.86
CA GLY A 97 0.99 3.77 11.22
C GLY A 97 0.78 4.35 9.85
N GLY A 98 1.87 4.63 9.20
CA GLY A 98 1.82 5.17 7.85
C GLY A 98 3.20 5.19 7.24
N ILE A 99 3.23 5.39 5.94
CA ILE A 99 4.44 5.51 5.15
C ILE A 99 4.35 6.82 4.38
N PHE A 100 5.37 7.63 4.52
CA PHE A 100 5.49 8.87 3.79
C PHE A 100 6.71 8.81 2.89
N GLU A 101 6.53 9.11 1.63
CA GLU A 101 7.61 9.12 0.67
C GLU A 101 7.53 10.38 -0.20
N LEU A 102 8.63 11.08 -0.29
CA LEU A 102 8.74 12.26 -1.12
C LEU A 102 9.90 12.09 -2.10
N THR A 103 9.59 12.14 -3.38
CA THR A 103 10.59 12.11 -4.44
C THR A 103 10.52 13.43 -5.18
N GLU A 104 11.64 14.12 -5.22
CA GLU A 104 11.74 15.39 -5.91
C GLU A 104 12.89 15.31 -6.91
N SER A 105 12.60 15.66 -8.16
CA SER A 105 13.60 15.66 -9.22
C SER A 105 13.52 16.99 -9.96
N GLU A 106 14.67 17.62 -10.11
CA GLU A 106 14.77 18.87 -10.85
C GLU A 106 15.80 18.69 -11.96
N ASN A 107 15.36 18.88 -13.19
CA ASN A 107 16.22 18.81 -14.36
C ASN A 107 16.28 20.16 -15.05
N GLU A 108 17.49 20.60 -15.34
CA GLU A 108 17.71 21.82 -16.10
C GLU A 108 18.51 21.49 -17.36
N THR A 109 17.96 21.85 -18.51
CA THR A 109 18.64 21.72 -19.80
C THR A 109 18.85 23.12 -20.37
N LYS A 110 20.08 23.41 -20.71
CA LYS A 110 20.42 24.71 -21.30
C LYS A 110 21.42 24.55 -22.44
N VAL A 111 21.36 25.48 -23.38
CA VAL A 111 22.35 25.52 -24.46
C VAL A 111 23.64 26.12 -23.88
N PRO A 112 24.83 25.48 -24.06
CA PRO A 112 26.09 26.04 -23.56
C PRO A 112 26.33 27.42 -24.10
N PHE A 113 26.82 28.31 -23.25
CA PHE A 113 27.11 29.75 -23.50
C PHE A 113 25.86 30.60 -23.67
N LEU A 114 24.84 30.14 -24.40
CA LEU A 114 23.63 30.94 -24.64
C LEU A 114 22.67 30.89 -23.45
N GLY A 115 22.67 29.80 -22.71
CA GLY A 115 21.84 29.65 -21.50
C GLY A 115 22.29 30.54 -20.35
N ASP A 116 23.55 31.02 -20.38
CA ASP A 116 24.12 31.86 -19.32
C ASP A 116 24.07 33.35 -19.66
N LEU A 117 23.56 33.73 -20.82
CA LEU A 117 23.45 35.13 -21.22
C LEU A 117 22.32 35.84 -20.47
N PRO A 118 22.59 37.05 -19.93
CA PRO A 118 21.51 37.79 -19.27
C PRO A 118 20.50 38.29 -20.30
N GLY A 119 19.23 38.15 -19.97
CA GLY A 119 18.14 38.63 -20.80
C GLY A 119 17.63 37.61 -21.83
N VAL A 120 18.51 36.85 -22.47
CA VAL A 120 18.13 35.83 -23.45
C VAL A 120 18.37 34.43 -22.96
N GLY A 121 19.00 34.25 -21.79
CA GLY A 121 19.31 32.94 -21.27
C GLY A 121 18.08 32.09 -21.02
N ASN A 122 16.94 32.68 -20.69
CA ASN A 122 15.71 31.98 -20.44
C ASN A 122 15.12 31.31 -21.68
N LEU A 123 15.47 31.81 -22.87
CA LEU A 123 15.04 31.21 -24.14
C LEU A 123 15.80 29.94 -24.44
N PHE A 124 16.96 29.76 -23.82
CA PHE A 124 17.84 28.60 -24.06
C PHE A 124 17.93 27.67 -22.85
N LYS A 125 17.05 27.85 -21.86
CA LYS A 125 16.96 27.01 -20.68
C LYS A 125 15.60 26.29 -20.65
N ALA A 126 15.64 25.01 -20.35
CA ALA A 126 14.45 24.24 -20.06
C ALA A 126 14.60 23.65 -18.66
N LYS A 127 13.68 23.95 -17.79
CA LYS A 127 13.65 23.41 -16.43
C LYS A 127 12.45 22.50 -16.27
N ALA A 128 12.70 21.28 -15.82
CA ALA A 128 11.65 20.36 -15.47
C ALA A 128 11.79 19.99 -14.00
N ARG A 129 10.74 20.20 -13.23
CA ARG A 129 10.71 19.83 -11.82
C ARG A 129 9.62 18.80 -11.61
N LEU A 130 10.02 17.64 -11.15
CA LEU A 130 9.09 16.56 -10.83
C LEU A 130 9.10 16.38 -9.32
N SER A 131 7.94 16.55 -8.71
CA SER A 131 7.74 16.29 -7.30
C SER A 131 6.71 15.20 -7.16
N ASN A 132 7.09 14.10 -6.52
CA ASN A 132 6.21 12.98 -6.29
C ASN A 132 6.12 12.72 -4.79
N LYS A 133 4.89 12.83 -4.28
CA LYS A 133 4.63 12.66 -2.86
C LYS A 133 3.68 11.48 -2.68
N GLN A 134 4.11 10.49 -1.94
CA GLN A 134 3.29 9.33 -1.60
C GLN A 134 3.11 9.26 -0.10
N GLU A 135 1.88 9.06 0.31
CA GLU A 135 1.55 8.95 1.72
C GLU A 135 0.55 7.83 1.91
N MET A 136 0.83 6.95 2.85
CA MET A 136 -0.09 5.90 3.26
C MET A 136 -0.33 6.02 4.75
N LEU A 137 -1.57 6.25 5.13
CA LEU A 137 -2.00 6.25 6.51
C LEU A 137 -2.97 5.11 6.71
N VAL A 138 -2.78 4.37 7.78
CA VAL A 138 -3.62 3.23 8.11
C VAL A 138 -4.38 3.54 9.39
N PHE A 139 -5.70 3.56 9.28
CA PHE A 139 -6.62 3.71 10.40
C PHE A 139 -7.36 2.41 10.62
N ILE A 140 -7.54 2.03 11.86
CA ILE A 140 -8.32 0.83 12.18
C ILE A 140 -9.43 1.20 13.15
N THR A 141 -10.64 0.69 12.86
CA THR A 141 -11.80 0.89 13.71
C THR A 141 -12.42 -0.47 13.99
N PRO A 142 -12.16 -1.06 15.15
CA PRO A 142 -12.83 -2.28 15.54
C PRO A 142 -14.21 -1.97 16.09
N LYS A 143 -15.14 -2.86 15.83
CA LYS A 143 -16.47 -2.77 16.41
C LYS A 143 -16.86 -4.14 16.96
N MET A 144 -17.16 -4.18 18.23
CA MET A 144 -17.60 -5.39 18.88
C MET A 144 -19.08 -5.60 18.57
N ILE A 145 -19.41 -6.71 17.94
CA ILE A 145 -20.77 -7.07 17.68
C ILE A 145 -21.21 -7.98 18.82
N ALA A 146 -22.11 -7.49 19.66
CA ALA A 146 -22.66 -8.32 20.71
C ALA A 146 -23.63 -9.30 20.09
N ASP A 147 -23.27 -10.55 20.14
CA ASP A 147 -24.20 -11.59 19.77
C ASP A 147 -25.20 -11.76 20.90
N LYS A 148 -26.22 -10.97 20.86
CA LYS A 148 -27.33 -11.23 21.70
C LYS A 148 -28.12 -12.35 21.08
N ALA A 149 -27.73 -13.52 21.38
CA ALA A 149 -28.51 -14.65 20.98
C ALA A 149 -29.90 -14.55 21.62
N VAL A 150 -30.57 -13.53 21.29
CA VAL A 150 -31.89 -13.36 21.82
C VAL A 150 -32.83 -14.20 21.06
N VAL A 151 -32.61 -15.36 21.16
CA VAL A 151 -33.54 -16.22 20.51
C VAL A 151 -34.70 -16.46 21.44
N ARG A 152 -35.79 -16.26 20.97
CA ARG A 152 -37.00 -16.56 21.66
C ARG A 152 -37.80 -17.58 20.91
#